data_ad0b5dc96f8524a494df6e7d9d00974c
#
_entry.id   ad0b5dc96f8524a494df6e7d9d00974c
#
_cell.length_a   1.000
_cell.length_b   1.000
_cell.length_c   1.000
_cell.angle_alpha   90.00
_cell.angle_beta   90.00
_cell.angle_gamma   90.00
#
_symmetry.space_group_name_H-M   'P 1'
#
loop_
_entity.id
_entity.type
_entity.pdbx_description
1 polymer ?
#
loop_
_entity_poly.entity_id
_entity_poly.type
_entity_poly.pdbx_seq_one_letter_code
_entity_poly.pdbx_strand_id
1 'polypeptide(L)'
;MLFRSGRVYRMKGYEIPESGRNARGVAIVNLLQLLPGEKVTAIIPIAGFDKKYLMMATKNGIVKKTKIEAFENIRKTGLAAITLNEGDELIEVKATSGENDVFLVTAKGMCIRFNEECVRDTGRTSMGVRGDRKSVV
;
A
#
# COMPACT_ATOMS: atom_id res chain seq x y z
N MET A 1 7.15 -2.70 -2.37
CA MET A 1 6.04 -3.68 -2.50
C MET A 1 5.27 -3.73 -1.21
N LEU A 2 3.96 -3.74 -1.27
CA LEU A 2 3.06 -3.82 -0.12
C LEU A 2 2.21 -5.09 -0.20
N PHE A 3 1.90 -5.64 0.96
CA PHE A 3 1.21 -6.93 1.10
C PHE A 3 -0.11 -6.78 1.85
N ARG A 4 -1.01 -7.75 1.69
CA ARG A 4 -2.31 -7.77 2.38
C ARG A 4 -2.21 -7.68 3.91
N SER A 5 -1.11 -8.17 4.46
CA SER A 5 -0.78 -8.08 5.89
C SER A 5 -0.48 -6.65 6.39
N GLY A 6 -0.46 -5.66 5.49
CA GLY A 6 -0.05 -4.30 5.80
C GLY A 6 1.47 -4.11 5.93
N ARG A 7 2.26 -5.10 5.54
CA ARG A 7 3.72 -5.00 5.53
C ARG A 7 4.21 -4.40 4.22
N VAL A 8 5.31 -3.67 4.29
CA VAL A 8 6.00 -3.08 3.14
C VAL A 8 7.43 -3.57 3.07
N TYR A 9 7.85 -3.88 1.86
CA TYR A 9 9.23 -4.23 1.52
C TYR A 9 9.76 -3.27 0.47
N ARG A 10 11.04 -2.96 0.55
CA ARG A 10 11.75 -2.15 -0.43
C ARG A 10 12.83 -3.01 -1.09
N MET A 11 12.93 -2.89 -2.41
CA MET A 11 14.06 -3.41 -3.14
C MET A 11 14.45 -2.43 -4.25
N LYS A 12 15.68 -2.46 -4.66
CA LYS A 12 16.15 -1.65 -5.78
C LYS A 12 15.83 -2.35 -7.09
N GLY A 13 15.49 -1.58 -8.13
CA GLY A 13 15.09 -2.13 -9.42
C GLY A 13 16.16 -3.04 -10.03
N TYR A 14 17.43 -2.71 -9.85
CA TYR A 14 18.53 -3.52 -10.38
C TYR A 14 18.75 -4.87 -9.66
N GLU A 15 18.13 -5.08 -8.50
CA GLU A 15 18.12 -6.36 -7.79
C GLU A 15 17.13 -7.36 -8.40
N ILE A 16 16.26 -6.90 -9.31
CA ILE A 16 15.34 -7.76 -10.04
C ILE A 16 16.11 -8.40 -11.20
N PRO A 17 16.18 -9.75 -11.28
CA PRO A 17 16.88 -10.42 -12.36
C PRO A 17 16.27 -10.10 -13.73
N GLU A 18 17.11 -9.79 -14.69
CA GLU A 18 16.70 -9.68 -16.09
C GLU A 18 16.29 -11.05 -16.64
N SER A 19 15.23 -11.09 -17.42
CA SER A 19 14.77 -12.31 -18.07
C SER A 19 14.11 -12.00 -19.42
N GLY A 20 14.21 -12.94 -20.35
CA GLY A 20 13.59 -12.84 -21.65
C GLY A 20 12.06 -12.85 -21.56
N ARG A 21 11.40 -12.39 -22.63
CA ARG A 21 9.94 -12.23 -22.71
C ARG A 21 9.16 -13.52 -22.39
N ASN A 22 9.72 -14.68 -22.74
CA ASN A 22 9.10 -15.99 -22.57
C ASN A 22 9.60 -16.74 -21.31
N ALA A 23 10.43 -16.10 -20.49
CA ALA A 23 10.95 -16.73 -19.28
C ALA A 23 9.89 -16.74 -18.16
N ARG A 24 9.92 -17.79 -17.35
CA ARG A 24 9.00 -17.92 -16.20
C ARG A 24 9.22 -16.87 -15.09
N GLY A 25 10.37 -16.19 -15.11
CA GLY A 25 10.77 -15.27 -14.04
C GLY A 25 11.17 -15.99 -12.75
N VAL A 26 11.35 -15.22 -11.69
CA VAL A 26 11.74 -15.68 -10.36
C VAL A 26 10.61 -15.44 -9.37
N ALA A 27 10.32 -16.41 -8.52
CA ALA A 27 9.29 -16.25 -7.50
C ALA A 27 9.70 -15.16 -6.50
N ILE A 28 8.77 -14.30 -6.13
CA ILE A 28 9.02 -13.15 -5.24
C ILE A 28 9.58 -13.57 -3.88
N VAL A 29 9.24 -14.75 -3.38
CA VAL A 29 9.79 -15.32 -2.14
C VAL A 29 11.31 -15.52 -2.17
N ASN A 30 11.89 -15.64 -3.37
CA ASN A 30 13.34 -15.75 -3.56
C ASN A 30 14.04 -14.38 -3.54
N LEU A 31 13.28 -13.29 -3.66
CA LEU A 31 13.80 -11.92 -3.69
C LEU A 31 13.59 -11.21 -2.36
N LEU A 32 12.53 -11.55 -1.63
CA LEU A 32 12.12 -10.90 -0.39
C LEU A 32 11.89 -11.94 0.71
N GLN A 33 12.21 -11.57 1.94
CA GLN A 33 11.96 -12.42 3.12
C GLN A 33 10.49 -12.31 3.54
N LEU A 34 9.62 -12.99 2.81
CA LEU A 34 8.18 -12.99 3.06
C LEU A 34 7.80 -13.93 4.21
N LEU A 35 6.77 -13.55 4.93
CA LEU A 35 6.09 -14.44 5.87
C LEU A 35 5.18 -15.42 5.11
N PRO A 36 4.92 -16.61 5.67
CA PRO A 36 4.01 -17.56 5.05
C PRO A 36 2.62 -16.96 4.81
N GLY A 37 2.07 -17.16 3.61
CA GLY A 37 0.75 -16.67 3.24
C GLY A 37 0.67 -15.19 2.83
N GLU A 38 1.76 -14.43 2.83
CA GLU A 38 1.75 -13.05 2.35
C GLU A 38 1.47 -12.99 0.84
N LYS A 39 0.54 -12.11 0.46
CA LYS A 39 0.19 -11.83 -0.93
C LYS A 39 0.44 -10.37 -1.27
N VAL A 40 1.07 -10.13 -2.41
CA VAL A 40 1.33 -8.77 -2.90
C VAL A 40 0.02 -8.05 -3.20
N THR A 41 -0.15 -6.87 -2.66
CA THR A 41 -1.28 -5.97 -2.94
C THR A 41 -0.89 -4.92 -3.96
N ALA A 42 0.29 -4.30 -3.79
CA ALA A 42 0.74 -3.25 -4.68
C ALA A 42 2.26 -3.26 -4.85
N ILE A 43 2.69 -2.91 -6.05
CA ILE A 43 4.09 -2.63 -6.40
C ILE A 43 4.14 -1.17 -6.87
N ILE A 44 4.86 -0.33 -6.14
CA ILE A 44 4.92 1.10 -6.43
C ILE A 44 6.35 1.45 -6.78
N PRO A 45 6.63 1.86 -8.03
CA PRO A 45 7.92 2.43 -8.37
C PRO A 45 8.02 3.83 -7.74
N ILE A 46 9.04 4.06 -6.96
CA ILE A 46 9.36 5.37 -6.41
C ILE A 46 10.50 5.93 -7.26
N ALA A 47 10.12 6.56 -8.36
CA ALA A 47 11.03 7.27 -9.24
C ALA A 47 10.58 8.73 -9.32
N GLY A 48 11.36 9.63 -8.73
CA GLY A 48 11.09 11.07 -8.77
C GLY A 48 10.37 11.63 -7.54
N PHE A 49 10.38 12.95 -7.44
CA PHE A 49 9.92 13.70 -6.27
C PHE A 49 8.45 14.14 -6.33
N ASP A 50 7.72 13.75 -7.38
CA ASP A 50 6.34 14.20 -7.60
C ASP A 50 5.31 13.54 -6.68
N LYS A 51 5.65 12.38 -6.13
CA LYS A 51 4.79 11.63 -5.21
C LYS A 51 5.28 11.78 -3.78
N LYS A 52 4.43 12.33 -2.92
CA LYS A 52 4.79 12.65 -1.52
C LYS A 52 4.18 11.68 -0.52
N TYR A 53 3.07 11.05 -0.86
CA TYR A 53 2.28 10.23 0.06
C TYR A 53 1.96 8.86 -0.53
N LEU A 54 1.75 7.91 0.35
CA LEU A 54 1.07 6.64 0.06
C LEU A 54 -0.33 6.69 0.67
N MET A 55 -1.34 6.63 -0.19
CA MET A 55 -2.73 6.45 0.19
C MET A 55 -3.05 4.96 0.20
N MET A 56 -3.52 4.46 1.31
CA MET A 56 -3.82 3.04 1.55
C MET A 56 -5.29 2.88 1.85
N ALA A 57 -5.89 1.78 1.39
CA ALA A 57 -7.25 1.42 1.70
C ALA A 57 -7.35 -0.04 2.13
N THR A 58 -8.17 -0.31 3.13
CA THR A 58 -8.42 -1.66 3.63
C THR A 58 -9.79 -2.16 3.20
N LYS A 59 -9.97 -3.47 3.27
CA LYS A 59 -11.23 -4.16 2.94
C LYS A 59 -12.41 -3.63 3.77
N ASN A 60 -12.18 -3.27 5.01
CA ASN A 60 -13.22 -2.75 5.91
C ASN A 60 -13.44 -1.23 5.81
N GLY A 61 -12.87 -0.59 4.77
CA GLY A 61 -13.10 0.83 4.48
C GLY A 61 -12.27 1.80 5.32
N ILE A 62 -11.18 1.34 5.91
CA ILE A 62 -10.20 2.20 6.55
C ILE A 62 -9.28 2.78 5.46
N VAL A 63 -9.04 4.07 5.51
CA VAL A 63 -8.08 4.77 4.66
C VAL A 63 -6.98 5.39 5.49
N LYS A 64 -5.79 5.44 4.92
CA LYS A 64 -4.62 6.00 5.58
C LYS A 64 -3.75 6.72 4.58
N LYS A 65 -3.26 7.89 4.94
CA LYS A 65 -2.24 8.63 4.20
C LYS A 65 -0.96 8.69 5.02
N THR A 66 0.16 8.31 4.43
CA THR A 66 1.48 8.33 5.08
C THR A 66 2.51 8.90 4.11
N LYS A 67 3.42 9.74 4.61
CA LYS A 67 4.51 10.29 3.79
C LYS A 67 5.43 9.19 3.31
N ILE A 68 5.87 9.27 2.04
CA ILE A 68 6.80 8.31 1.45
C ILE A 68 8.14 8.30 2.19
N GLU A 69 8.59 9.43 2.71
CA GLU A 69 9.80 9.57 3.53
C GLU A 69 9.82 8.62 4.74
N ALA A 70 8.65 8.32 5.30
CA ALA A 70 8.53 7.36 6.41
C ALA A 70 8.98 5.93 6.04
N PHE A 71 9.15 5.65 4.74
CA PHE A 71 9.53 4.35 4.20
C PHE A 71 10.97 4.33 3.63
N GLU A 72 11.77 5.35 3.86
CA GLU A 72 13.15 5.42 3.34
C GLU A 72 14.06 4.32 3.92
N ASN A 73 13.90 4.00 5.19
CA ASN A 73 14.73 3.05 5.93
C ASN A 73 13.98 1.75 6.22
N ILE A 74 13.61 1.01 5.17
CA ILE A 74 12.97 -0.29 5.33
C ILE A 74 14.03 -1.39 5.41
N ARG A 75 13.99 -2.17 6.49
CA ARG A 75 14.84 -3.35 6.67
C ARG A 75 14.43 -4.46 5.70
N LYS A 76 15.35 -5.39 5.39
CA LYS A 76 15.09 -6.55 4.52
C LYS A 76 13.93 -7.43 5.01
N THR A 77 13.68 -7.45 6.31
CA THR A 77 12.56 -8.17 6.94
C THR A 77 11.21 -7.47 6.77
N GLY A 78 11.18 -6.31 6.10
CA GLY A 78 9.99 -5.50 5.94
C GLY A 78 9.63 -4.70 7.19
N LEU A 79 8.68 -3.78 7.02
CA LEU A 79 8.12 -2.94 8.08
C LEU A 79 6.60 -2.93 8.00
N ALA A 80 5.93 -2.69 9.11
CA ALA A 80 4.51 -2.39 9.11
C ALA A 80 4.25 -1.03 8.46
N ALA A 81 3.40 -0.99 7.45
CA ALA A 81 2.93 0.23 6.80
C ALA A 81 1.62 0.73 7.39
N ILE A 82 0.82 -0.18 7.94
CA ILE A 82 -0.45 0.08 8.59
C ILE A 82 -0.70 -0.99 9.64
N THR A 83 -1.33 -0.62 10.75
CA THR A 83 -1.85 -1.58 11.72
C THR A 83 -3.28 -1.94 11.32
N LEU A 84 -3.50 -3.19 10.97
CA LEU A 84 -4.82 -3.70 10.56
C LEU A 84 -5.63 -4.16 11.77
N ASN A 85 -6.95 -3.96 11.71
CA ASN A 85 -7.88 -4.61 12.63
C ASN A 85 -7.92 -6.12 12.36
N GLU A 86 -8.35 -6.88 13.34
CA GLU A 86 -8.57 -8.32 13.18
C GLU A 86 -9.52 -8.60 12.01
N GLY A 87 -9.11 -9.50 11.11
CA GLY A 87 -9.89 -9.85 9.92
C GLY A 87 -9.89 -8.83 8.79
N ASP A 88 -9.19 -7.69 8.93
CA ASP A 88 -9.04 -6.71 7.87
C ASP A 88 -7.82 -7.01 7.00
N GLU A 89 -7.83 -6.53 5.78
CA GLU A 89 -6.76 -6.71 4.80
C GLU A 89 -6.50 -5.39 4.06
N LEU A 90 -5.23 -5.13 3.75
CA LEU A 90 -4.85 -4.05 2.84
C LEU A 90 -5.20 -4.47 1.40
N ILE A 91 -6.07 -3.70 0.74
CA ILE A 91 -6.57 -4.04 -0.61
C ILE A 91 -5.97 -3.18 -1.71
N GLU A 92 -5.64 -1.93 -1.43
CA GLU A 92 -5.10 -1.02 -2.44
C GLU A 92 -4.14 -0.01 -1.82
N VAL A 93 -3.11 0.34 -2.58
CA VAL A 93 -2.16 1.40 -2.24
C VAL A 93 -1.80 2.19 -3.49
N LYS A 94 -1.87 3.51 -3.41
CA LYS A 94 -1.47 4.42 -4.49
C LYS A 94 -0.51 5.47 -3.96
N ALA A 95 0.46 5.83 -4.79
CA ALA A 95 1.31 6.98 -4.54
C ALA A 95 0.60 8.24 -5.04
N THR A 96 0.51 9.26 -4.18
CA THR A 96 -0.23 10.50 -4.43
C THR A 96 0.62 11.73 -4.20
N SER A 97 0.20 12.88 -4.77
CA SER A 97 0.91 14.15 -4.64
C SER A 97 0.51 14.98 -3.41
N GLY A 98 -0.62 14.69 -2.81
CA GLY A 98 -1.22 15.45 -1.71
C GLY A 98 -2.51 16.18 -2.08
N GLU A 99 -2.81 16.30 -3.38
CA GLU A 99 -3.93 17.11 -3.91
C GLU A 99 -4.92 16.28 -4.75
N ASN A 100 -4.79 14.94 -4.71
CA ASN A 100 -5.60 14.07 -5.55
C ASN A 100 -6.99 13.82 -4.96
N ASP A 101 -7.95 13.58 -5.83
CA ASP A 101 -9.25 13.05 -5.44
C ASP A 101 -9.19 11.53 -5.29
N VAL A 102 -9.78 11.05 -4.23
CA VAL A 102 -9.87 9.63 -3.91
C VAL A 102 -11.30 9.15 -4.14
N PHE A 103 -11.44 8.07 -4.89
CA PHE A 103 -12.70 7.36 -5.05
C PHE A 103 -12.64 6.03 -4.31
N LEU A 104 -13.59 5.81 -3.43
CA LEU A 104 -13.82 4.52 -2.79
C LEU A 104 -15.12 3.92 -3.33
N VAL A 105 -15.04 2.70 -3.83
CA VAL A 105 -16.19 1.97 -4.35
C VAL A 105 -16.36 0.69 -3.55
N THR A 106 -17.58 0.46 -3.07
CA THR A 106 -17.91 -0.74 -2.30
C THR A 106 -18.37 -1.87 -3.19
N ALA A 107 -18.31 -3.10 -2.70
CA ALA A 107 -18.83 -4.27 -3.39
C ALA A 107 -20.34 -4.18 -3.69
N LYS A 108 -21.07 -3.34 -2.96
CA LYS A 108 -22.51 -3.08 -3.17
C LYS A 108 -22.79 -1.92 -4.15
N GLY A 109 -21.78 -1.42 -4.85
CA GLY A 109 -21.91 -0.36 -5.83
C GLY A 109 -22.06 1.06 -5.27
N MET A 110 -21.87 1.23 -3.96
CA MET A 110 -21.80 2.57 -3.37
C MET A 110 -20.43 3.19 -3.65
N CYS A 111 -20.42 4.49 -3.94
CA CYS A 111 -19.21 5.24 -4.23
C CYS A 111 -19.17 6.53 -3.40
N ILE A 112 -17.99 6.86 -2.90
CA ILE A 112 -17.70 8.16 -2.29
C ILE A 112 -16.45 8.76 -2.94
N ARG A 113 -16.49 10.06 -3.19
CA ARG A 113 -15.37 10.87 -3.66
C ARG A 113 -15.01 11.90 -2.61
N PHE A 114 -13.75 12.04 -2.30
CA PHE A 114 -13.23 13.11 -1.45
C PHE A 114 -11.82 13.50 -1.87
N ASN A 115 -11.40 14.71 -1.53
CA ASN A 115 -10.02 15.13 -1.75
C ASN A 115 -9.13 14.53 -0.65
N GLU A 116 -7.92 14.07 -1.00
CA GLU A 116 -6.99 13.46 -0.05
C GLU A 116 -6.50 14.40 1.05
N GLU A 117 -6.68 15.71 0.91
CA GLU A 117 -6.41 16.69 1.97
C GLU A 117 -7.31 16.48 3.18
N CYS A 118 -8.52 15.95 2.98
CA CYS A 118 -9.44 15.59 4.07
C CYS A 118 -8.91 14.45 4.95
N VAL A 119 -7.92 13.71 4.48
CA VAL A 119 -7.27 12.63 5.23
C VAL A 119 -5.96 13.14 5.78
N ARG A 120 -5.89 13.29 7.10
CA ARG A 120 -4.65 13.68 7.80
C ARG A 120 -3.57 12.62 7.58
N ASP A 121 -2.36 13.06 7.27
CA ASP A 121 -1.22 12.16 7.21
C ASP A 121 -0.84 11.65 8.62
N THR A 122 -0.53 10.37 8.70
CA THR A 122 -0.21 9.67 9.95
C THR A 122 1.03 8.79 9.79
N GLY A 123 1.66 8.47 10.91
CA GLY A 123 2.84 7.60 10.94
C GLY A 123 2.53 6.16 10.47
N ARG A 124 3.58 5.38 10.20
CA ARG A 124 3.48 4.02 9.66
C ARG A 124 2.62 3.06 10.48
N THR A 125 2.74 3.11 11.79
CA THR A 125 2.07 2.16 12.70
C THR A 125 0.63 2.50 13.04
N SER A 126 0.09 3.62 12.55
CA SER A 126 -1.30 3.99 12.79
C SER A 126 -2.28 3.12 12.00
N MET A 127 -3.51 3.03 12.47
CA MET A 127 -4.58 2.25 11.83
C MET A 127 -5.25 2.99 10.67
N GLY A 128 -5.20 4.32 10.67
CA GLY A 128 -5.92 5.17 9.72
C GLY A 128 -7.30 5.60 10.23
N VAL A 129 -8.10 6.14 9.32
CA VAL A 129 -9.46 6.65 9.58
C VAL A 129 -10.48 5.96 8.68
N ARG A 130 -11.74 5.98 9.05
CA ARG A 130 -12.81 5.47 8.17
C ARG A 130 -12.95 6.37 6.95
N GLY A 131 -12.84 5.78 5.78
CA GLY A 131 -13.08 6.46 4.50
C GLY A 131 -14.55 6.80 4.28
N ASP A 132 -15.45 5.94 4.77
CA ASP A 132 -16.89 6.19 4.87
C ASP A 132 -17.50 5.48 6.08
N ARG A 133 -18.54 6.10 6.65
CA ARG A 133 -19.22 5.57 7.85
C ARG A 133 -20.04 4.30 7.59
N LYS A 134 -20.44 4.03 6.34
CA LYS A 134 -21.41 2.99 5.99
C LYS A 134 -20.90 1.94 5.02
N SER A 135 -19.69 2.07 4.50
CA SER A 135 -19.21 1.22 3.42
C SER A 135 -18.06 0.32 3.84
N VAL A 136 -18.16 -0.91 3.37
CA VAL A 136 -17.08 -1.88 3.28
C VAL A 136 -16.55 -1.82 1.85
N VAL A 137 -15.31 -1.55 1.69
CA VAL A 137 -14.64 -1.42 0.37
C VAL A 137 -14.38 -2.79 -0.25
#